data_685dc77a1fe823ea0e11f78358bf13a8
#
_entry.id   685dc77a1fe823ea0e11f78358bf13a8
#
_cell.length_a   1.000
_cell.length_b   1.000
_cell.length_c   1.000
_cell.angle_alpha   90.00
_cell.angle_beta   90.00
_cell.angle_gamma   90.00
#
_symmetry.space_group_name_H-M   'P 1'
#
loop_
_entity.id
_entity.type
_entity.pdbx_description
1 polymer ?
#
loop_
_entity_poly.entity_id
_entity_poly.type
_entity_poly.pdbx_seq_one_letter_code
_entity_poly.pdbx_strand_id
1 'polypeptide(L)'
;MKLYFDTAYLAKCYWNEPDGVAVRAMARGAEGLFSSAICIAEMACVAHRQVREGHVTAADAAIRCDLFLEDISRGVISTVPVSDRLLRRVEAVTRALPADCFLRACDALHLVTASDAGFTGVWTNDRHMLAAAPYSGLTGNMV
;
A
#
# COMPACT_ATOMS: atom_id res chain seq x y z
N MET A 1 16.73 2.42 -6.44
CA MET A 1 16.22 2.15 -5.08
C MET A 1 14.87 1.45 -5.17
N LYS A 2 14.67 0.41 -4.38
CA LYS A 2 13.39 -0.29 -4.26
C LYS A 2 12.47 0.48 -3.32
N LEU A 3 11.19 0.62 -3.68
CA LEU A 3 10.20 1.35 -2.90
C LEU A 3 9.08 0.43 -2.44
N TYR A 4 8.60 0.62 -1.22
CA TYR A 4 7.40 -0.03 -0.72
C TYR A 4 6.28 1.00 -0.57
N PHE A 5 5.17 0.75 -1.28
CA PHE A 5 3.96 1.56 -1.23
C PHE A 5 2.85 0.82 -0.49
N ASP A 6 2.08 1.52 0.34
CA ASP A 6 0.79 1.01 0.74
C ASP A 6 -0.21 1.08 -0.42
N THR A 7 -1.41 0.54 -0.24
CA THR A 7 -2.40 0.51 -1.32
C THR A 7 -2.88 1.90 -1.70
N ALA A 8 -3.02 2.81 -0.74
CA ALA A 8 -3.43 4.19 -1.03
C ALA A 8 -2.40 4.92 -1.90
N TYR A 9 -1.12 4.65 -1.70
CA TYR A 9 -0.05 5.21 -2.52
C TYR A 9 -0.01 4.58 -3.91
N LEU A 10 -0.21 3.25 -4.00
CA LEU A 10 -0.38 2.56 -5.29
C LEU A 10 -1.58 3.12 -6.08
N ALA A 11 -2.69 3.38 -5.39
CA ALA A 11 -3.90 3.92 -6.02
C ALA A 11 -3.64 5.23 -6.76
N LYS A 12 -2.72 6.07 -6.27
CA LYS A 12 -2.32 7.32 -6.94
C LYS A 12 -1.67 7.11 -8.32
N CYS A 13 -1.21 5.90 -8.60
CA CYS A 13 -0.70 5.54 -9.91
C CYS A 13 -1.81 5.29 -10.94
N TYR A 14 -2.99 4.90 -10.50
CA TYR A 14 -4.11 4.45 -11.36
C TYR A 14 -5.32 5.38 -11.30
N TRP A 15 -5.46 6.17 -10.26
CA TRP A 15 -6.59 7.08 -10.05
C TRP A 15 -6.12 8.53 -10.08
N ASN A 16 -7.04 9.43 -10.45
CA ASN A 16 -6.75 10.86 -10.46
C ASN A 16 -6.90 11.43 -9.04
N GLU A 17 -5.80 11.40 -8.31
CA GLU A 17 -5.72 11.87 -6.93
C GLU A 17 -4.66 12.97 -6.78
N PRO A 18 -4.75 13.80 -5.73
CA PRO A 18 -3.67 14.73 -5.38
C PRO A 18 -2.32 14.02 -5.29
N ASP A 19 -1.26 14.71 -5.70
CA ASP A 19 0.11 14.20 -5.74
C ASP A 19 0.37 13.02 -6.70
N GLY A 20 -0.66 12.54 -7.42
CA GLY A 20 -0.54 11.40 -8.32
C GLY A 20 0.55 11.54 -9.38
N VAL A 21 0.81 12.77 -9.85
CA VAL A 21 1.89 13.03 -10.83
C VAL A 21 3.25 12.76 -10.20
N ALA A 22 3.50 13.27 -9.00
CA ALA A 22 4.75 13.07 -8.27
C ALA A 22 4.95 11.60 -7.90
N VAL A 23 3.90 10.93 -7.41
CA VAL A 23 3.94 9.51 -7.06
C VAL A 23 4.25 8.63 -8.28
N ARG A 24 3.62 8.88 -9.43
CA ARG A 24 3.90 8.15 -10.69
C ARG A 24 5.33 8.40 -11.17
N ALA A 25 5.83 9.62 -11.05
CA ALA A 25 7.23 9.93 -11.42
C ALA A 25 8.21 9.15 -10.53
N MET A 26 7.96 9.10 -9.24
CA MET A 26 8.77 8.35 -8.28
C MET A 26 8.70 6.84 -8.57
N ALA A 27 7.52 6.29 -8.82
CA ALA A 27 7.34 4.88 -9.15
C ALA A 27 8.11 4.47 -10.43
N ARG A 28 8.09 5.33 -11.47
CA ARG A 28 8.83 5.08 -12.72
C ARG A 28 10.34 5.14 -12.54
N GLY A 29 10.82 5.93 -11.60
CA GLY A 29 12.26 6.04 -11.29
C GLY A 29 12.78 4.97 -10.34
N ALA A 30 11.91 4.14 -9.77
CA ALA A 30 12.29 3.09 -8.86
C ALA A 30 12.89 1.87 -9.59
N GLU A 31 13.86 1.22 -8.97
CA GLU A 31 14.40 -0.09 -9.44
C GLU A 31 13.40 -1.23 -9.23
N GLY A 32 12.43 -1.05 -8.36
CA GLY A 32 11.35 -1.99 -8.09
C GLY A 32 10.32 -1.37 -7.16
N LEU A 33 9.06 -1.65 -7.44
CA LEU A 33 7.92 -1.20 -6.66
C LEU A 33 7.28 -2.41 -5.97
N PHE A 34 7.12 -2.31 -4.66
CA PHE A 34 6.65 -3.41 -3.81
C PHE A 34 5.44 -3.00 -3.00
N SER A 35 4.61 -3.98 -2.70
CA SER A 35 3.50 -3.84 -1.75
C SER A 35 3.14 -5.21 -1.14
N SER A 36 2.27 -5.21 -0.12
CA SER A 36 1.64 -6.45 0.34
C SER A 36 0.67 -6.99 -0.71
N ALA A 37 0.55 -8.31 -0.84
CA ALA A 37 -0.45 -8.96 -1.70
C ALA A 37 -1.89 -8.56 -1.33
N ILE A 38 -2.14 -8.06 -0.12
CA ILE A 38 -3.45 -7.51 0.27
C ILE A 38 -3.87 -6.33 -0.62
N CYS A 39 -2.92 -5.66 -1.28
CA CYS A 39 -3.22 -4.55 -2.18
C CYS A 39 -4.19 -4.97 -3.31
N ILE A 40 -4.21 -6.24 -3.68
CA ILE A 40 -5.13 -6.76 -4.72
C ILE A 40 -6.59 -6.59 -4.25
N ALA A 41 -6.89 -6.99 -3.02
CA ALA A 41 -8.24 -6.84 -2.45
C ALA A 41 -8.55 -5.38 -2.12
N GLU A 42 -7.60 -4.65 -1.56
CA GLU A 42 -7.80 -3.24 -1.20
C GLU A 42 -8.01 -2.36 -2.44
N MET A 43 -7.29 -2.62 -3.54
CA MET A 43 -7.50 -1.86 -4.79
C MET A 43 -8.89 -2.11 -5.38
N ALA A 44 -9.43 -3.32 -5.28
CA ALA A 44 -10.81 -3.60 -5.67
C ALA A 44 -11.81 -2.79 -4.82
N CYS A 45 -11.55 -2.63 -3.53
CA CYS A 45 -12.36 -1.78 -2.65
C CYS A 45 -12.24 -0.30 -3.02
N VAL A 46 -11.05 0.17 -3.39
CA VAL A 46 -10.84 1.54 -3.89
C VAL A 46 -11.68 1.76 -5.14
N ALA A 47 -11.60 0.85 -6.12
CA ALA A 47 -12.37 0.94 -7.37
C ALA A 47 -13.89 0.96 -7.10
N HIS A 48 -14.37 0.08 -6.25
CA HIS A 48 -15.78 0.03 -5.84
C HIS A 48 -16.24 1.35 -5.21
N ARG A 49 -15.43 1.93 -4.34
CA ARG A 49 -15.73 3.23 -3.73
C ARG A 49 -15.78 4.36 -4.76
N GLN A 50 -14.85 4.39 -5.72
CA GLN A 50 -14.83 5.41 -6.79
C GLN A 50 -16.11 5.37 -7.64
N VAL A 51 -16.62 4.19 -7.93
CA VAL A 51 -17.90 4.02 -8.65
C VAL A 51 -19.08 4.43 -7.77
N ARG A 52 -19.12 3.95 -6.53
CA ARG A 52 -20.22 4.24 -5.58
C ARG A 52 -20.35 5.74 -5.28
N GLU A 53 -19.22 6.45 -5.20
CA GLU A 53 -19.19 7.89 -4.95
C GLU A 53 -19.38 8.73 -6.24
N GLY A 54 -19.56 8.07 -7.39
CA GLY A 54 -19.84 8.72 -8.66
C GLY A 54 -18.64 9.41 -9.32
N HIS A 55 -17.40 9.08 -8.91
CA HIS A 55 -16.20 9.71 -9.48
C HIS A 55 -15.81 9.12 -10.83
N VAL A 56 -16.15 7.87 -11.08
CA VAL A 56 -15.88 7.15 -12.35
C VAL A 56 -17.03 6.19 -12.65
N THR A 57 -17.14 5.78 -13.93
CA THR A 57 -18.07 4.73 -14.33
C THR A 57 -17.54 3.35 -13.95
N ALA A 58 -18.43 2.35 -13.88
CA ALA A 58 -18.03 0.96 -13.65
C ALA A 58 -17.07 0.45 -14.72
N ALA A 59 -17.27 0.86 -15.99
CA ALA A 59 -16.39 0.50 -17.10
C ALA A 59 -14.98 1.07 -16.92
N ASP A 60 -14.86 2.35 -16.56
CA ASP A 60 -13.56 2.99 -16.30
C ASP A 60 -12.84 2.35 -15.09
N ALA A 61 -13.57 2.03 -14.03
CA ALA A 61 -13.02 1.34 -12.87
C ALA A 61 -12.48 -0.04 -13.25
N ALA A 62 -13.19 -0.80 -14.08
CA ALA A 62 -12.75 -2.12 -14.56
C ALA A 62 -11.43 -2.01 -15.35
N ILE A 63 -11.31 -1.03 -16.26
CA ILE A 63 -10.09 -0.80 -17.04
C ILE A 63 -8.90 -0.51 -16.11
N ARG A 64 -9.07 0.32 -15.10
CA ARG A 64 -8.01 0.67 -14.14
C ARG A 64 -7.59 -0.53 -13.29
N CYS A 65 -8.55 -1.34 -12.84
CA CYS A 65 -8.26 -2.59 -12.12
C CYS A 65 -7.49 -3.57 -12.99
N ASP A 66 -7.89 -3.73 -14.26
CA ASP A 66 -7.21 -4.63 -15.19
C ASP A 66 -5.76 -4.19 -15.43
N LEU A 67 -5.51 -2.89 -15.61
CA LEU A 67 -4.15 -2.34 -15.74
C LEU A 67 -3.31 -2.62 -14.49
N PHE A 68 -3.87 -2.44 -13.30
CA PHE A 68 -3.18 -2.73 -12.04
C PHE A 68 -2.81 -4.22 -11.94
N LEU A 69 -3.73 -5.12 -12.24
CA LEU A 69 -3.47 -6.57 -12.21
C LEU A 69 -2.45 -6.98 -13.29
N GLU A 70 -2.50 -6.36 -14.47
CA GLU A 70 -1.51 -6.58 -15.51
C GLU A 70 -0.11 -6.14 -15.07
N ASP A 71 0.02 -4.99 -14.42
CA ASP A 71 1.30 -4.52 -13.89
C ASP A 71 1.88 -5.48 -12.83
N ILE A 72 1.04 -6.08 -11.99
CA ILE A 72 1.47 -7.16 -11.10
C ILE A 72 1.93 -8.39 -11.90
N SER A 73 1.15 -8.82 -12.87
CA SER A 73 1.45 -10.00 -13.70
C SER A 73 2.77 -9.83 -14.46
N ARG A 74 3.08 -8.62 -14.91
CA ARG A 74 4.30 -8.28 -15.63
C ARG A 74 5.50 -7.98 -14.71
N GLY A 75 5.31 -8.00 -13.40
CA GLY A 75 6.37 -7.71 -12.43
C GLY A 75 6.74 -6.24 -12.30
N VAL A 76 5.92 -5.32 -12.79
CA VAL A 76 6.07 -3.88 -12.55
C VAL A 76 5.85 -3.57 -11.06
N ILE A 77 4.88 -4.25 -10.47
CA ILE A 77 4.62 -4.26 -9.03
C ILE A 77 4.90 -5.67 -8.51
N SER A 78 5.77 -5.77 -7.53
CA SER A 78 6.04 -7.03 -6.84
C SER A 78 5.23 -7.11 -5.55
N THR A 79 4.42 -8.14 -5.41
CA THR A 79 3.61 -8.34 -4.20
C THR A 79 4.28 -9.33 -3.25
N VAL A 80 4.31 -8.98 -1.97
CA VAL A 80 4.78 -9.86 -0.90
C VAL A 80 3.61 -10.69 -0.40
N PRO A 81 3.69 -12.03 -0.42
CA PRO A 81 2.58 -12.89 0.01
C PRO A 81 2.17 -12.66 1.45
N VAL A 82 0.86 -12.77 1.71
CA VAL A 82 0.30 -12.77 3.08
C VAL A 82 0.24 -14.21 3.56
N SER A 83 1.07 -14.54 4.55
CA SER A 83 1.12 -15.87 5.16
C SER A 83 0.56 -15.85 6.58
N ASP A 84 0.22 -17.03 7.12
CA ASP A 84 -0.14 -17.16 8.53
C ASP A 84 0.98 -16.65 9.46
N ARG A 85 2.22 -16.96 9.13
CA ARG A 85 3.38 -16.46 9.88
C ARG A 85 3.41 -14.93 9.91
N LEU A 86 3.17 -14.27 8.78
CA LEU A 86 3.14 -12.81 8.69
C LEU A 86 2.00 -12.24 9.54
N LEU A 87 0.81 -12.84 9.49
CA LEU A 87 -0.34 -12.41 10.30
C LEU A 87 -0.07 -12.55 11.79
N ARG A 88 0.63 -13.59 12.24
CA ARG A 88 1.07 -13.75 13.63
C ARG A 88 2.08 -12.69 14.03
N ARG A 89 2.94 -12.26 13.12
CA ARG A 89 3.85 -11.12 13.34
C ARG A 89 3.07 -9.81 13.50
N VAL A 90 2.06 -9.60 12.66
CA VAL A 90 1.15 -8.44 12.77
C VAL A 90 0.47 -8.41 14.14
N GLU A 91 -0.01 -9.56 14.61
CA GLU A 91 -0.61 -9.70 15.94
C GLU A 91 0.37 -9.30 17.04
N ALA A 92 1.58 -9.84 17.01
CA ALA A 92 2.59 -9.56 18.01
C ALA A 92 3.01 -8.07 18.03
N VAL A 93 3.24 -7.47 16.87
CA VAL A 93 3.60 -6.05 16.76
C VAL A 93 2.47 -5.16 17.26
N THR A 94 1.24 -5.44 16.83
CA THR A 94 0.06 -4.64 17.22
C THR A 94 -0.19 -4.72 18.73
N ARG A 95 -0.05 -5.89 19.31
CA ARG A 95 -0.20 -6.10 20.76
C ARG A 95 0.83 -5.30 21.58
N ALA A 96 2.01 -5.06 21.03
CA ALA A 96 3.07 -4.29 21.67
C ALA A 96 2.99 -2.78 21.44
N LEU A 97 2.06 -2.30 20.60
CA LEU A 97 1.91 -0.86 20.34
C LEU A 97 1.42 -0.13 21.59
N PRO A 98 1.86 1.14 21.81
CA PRO A 98 1.27 1.99 22.84
C PRO A 98 -0.24 2.15 22.64
N ALA A 99 -0.99 2.24 23.74
CA ALA A 99 -2.45 2.33 23.71
C ALA A 99 -3.00 3.56 22.95
N ASP A 100 -2.21 4.63 22.86
CA ASP A 100 -2.54 5.85 22.11
C ASP A 100 -2.17 5.78 20.62
N CYS A 101 -1.52 4.73 20.19
CA CYS A 101 -1.19 4.50 18.78
C CYS A 101 -2.37 3.81 18.08
N PHE A 102 -3.05 4.54 17.21
CA PHE A 102 -4.14 3.98 16.40
C PHE A 102 -3.58 3.32 15.14
N LEU A 103 -3.96 2.04 14.90
CA LEU A 103 -3.56 1.32 13.70
C LEU A 103 -4.60 0.25 13.37
N ARG A 104 -5.10 0.23 12.14
CA ARG A 104 -6.02 -0.79 11.65
C ARG A 104 -5.27 -2.02 11.14
N ALA A 105 -5.95 -3.16 11.04
CA ALA A 105 -5.33 -4.44 10.71
C ALA A 105 -4.59 -4.43 9.36
N CYS A 106 -5.18 -3.89 8.30
CA CYS A 106 -4.52 -3.84 6.98
C CYS A 106 -3.35 -2.86 6.96
N ASP A 107 -3.43 -1.75 7.70
CA ASP A 107 -2.34 -0.80 7.83
C ASP A 107 -1.16 -1.43 8.60
N ALA A 108 -1.45 -2.17 9.68
CA ALA A 108 -0.46 -2.95 10.41
C ALA A 108 0.18 -4.02 9.52
N LEU A 109 -0.61 -4.69 8.68
CA LEU A 109 -0.11 -5.68 7.73
C LEU A 109 0.88 -5.05 6.74
N HIS A 110 0.59 -3.86 6.19
CA HIS A 110 1.53 -3.16 5.32
C HIS A 110 2.85 -2.84 6.03
N LEU A 111 2.81 -2.30 7.25
CA LEU A 111 4.01 -1.95 8.00
C LEU A 111 4.87 -3.18 8.30
N VAL A 112 4.25 -4.24 8.80
CA VAL A 112 4.98 -5.48 9.14
C VAL A 112 5.50 -6.17 7.88
N THR A 113 4.74 -6.16 6.77
CA THR A 113 5.20 -6.69 5.49
C THR A 113 6.45 -5.96 4.99
N ALA A 114 6.44 -4.64 5.01
CA ALA A 114 7.59 -3.84 4.59
C ALA A 114 8.81 -4.13 5.47
N SER A 115 8.64 -4.17 6.78
CA SER A 115 9.70 -4.45 7.75
C SER A 115 10.29 -5.85 7.54
N ASP A 116 9.45 -6.89 7.46
CA ASP A 116 9.89 -8.28 7.27
C ASP A 116 10.56 -8.50 5.89
N ALA A 117 10.17 -7.73 4.88
CA ALA A 117 10.80 -7.77 3.55
C ALA A 117 12.11 -6.97 3.48
N GLY A 118 12.56 -6.37 4.59
CA GLY A 118 13.85 -5.69 4.70
C GLY A 118 13.84 -4.25 4.18
N PHE A 119 12.67 -3.63 4.01
CA PHE A 119 12.58 -2.21 3.70
C PHE A 119 12.89 -1.37 4.93
N THR A 120 13.46 -0.20 4.71
CA THR A 120 13.74 0.80 5.76
C THR A 120 12.69 1.91 5.80
N GLY A 121 11.82 1.95 4.81
CA GLY A 121 10.76 2.96 4.71
C GLY A 121 9.51 2.45 4.00
N VAL A 122 8.40 3.10 4.30
CA VAL A 122 7.10 2.88 3.66
C VAL A 122 6.57 4.21 3.17
N TRP A 123 6.00 4.23 1.97
CA TRP A 123 5.35 5.39 1.39
C TRP A 123 3.84 5.30 1.60
N THR A 124 3.31 6.27 2.31
CA THR A 124 1.89 6.35 2.70
C THR A 124 1.49 7.79 2.97
N ASN A 125 0.22 8.13 2.75
CA ASN A 125 -0.37 9.39 3.20
C ASN A 125 -1.21 9.24 4.48
N ASP A 126 -1.32 8.02 5.00
CA ASP A 126 -2.10 7.79 6.21
C ASP A 126 -1.32 8.26 7.43
N ARG A 127 -1.88 9.24 8.15
CA ARG A 127 -1.23 9.83 9.34
C ARG A 127 -0.99 8.81 10.45
N HIS A 128 -1.85 7.80 10.56
CA HIS A 128 -1.71 6.77 11.58
C HIS A 128 -0.60 5.79 11.23
N MET A 129 -0.45 5.44 9.95
CA MET A 129 0.68 4.65 9.47
C MET A 129 1.99 5.40 9.61
N LEU A 130 2.03 6.69 9.27
CA LEU A 130 3.22 7.53 9.45
C LEU A 130 3.67 7.56 10.92
N ALA A 131 2.71 7.71 11.85
CA ALA A 131 2.99 7.71 13.28
C ALA A 131 3.42 6.33 13.82
N ALA A 132 2.88 5.25 13.26
CA ALA A 132 3.16 3.87 13.70
C ALA A 132 4.42 3.25 13.06
N ALA A 133 4.87 3.73 11.92
CA ALA A 133 6.00 3.17 11.18
C ALA A 133 7.27 2.95 12.02
N PRO A 134 7.68 3.88 12.91
CA PRO A 134 8.86 3.68 13.76
C PRO A 134 8.79 2.44 14.66
N TYR A 135 7.60 2.04 15.10
CA TYR A 135 7.41 0.85 15.92
C TYR A 135 7.66 -0.46 15.15
N SER A 136 7.72 -0.40 13.83
CA SER A 136 8.12 -1.51 12.95
C SER A 136 9.53 -1.31 12.37
N GLY A 137 10.30 -0.37 12.90
CA GLY A 137 11.66 -0.07 12.41
C GLY A 137 11.68 0.64 11.06
N LEU A 138 10.59 1.30 10.66
CA LEU A 138 10.44 1.96 9.39
C LEU A 138 10.40 3.48 9.51
N THR A 139 10.83 4.17 8.45
CA THR A 139 10.53 5.58 8.25
C THR A 139 9.26 5.70 7.40
N GLY A 140 8.28 6.43 7.90
CA GLY A 140 7.12 6.80 7.11
C GLY A 140 7.46 7.96 6.18
N ASN A 141 7.15 7.82 4.90
CA ASN A 141 7.47 8.80 3.86
C ASN A 141 6.22 9.23 3.10
N MET A 142 6.21 10.47 2.64
CA MET A 142 5.21 11.03 1.72
C MET A 142 5.87 12.07 0.81
N VAL A 143 5.30 12.30 -0.38
CA VAL A 143 5.69 13.39 -1.29
C VAL A 143 5.04 14.69 -0.86
#